data_43f9ba8abeb01fcd4d796f55cb33390c
#
_entry.id   43f9ba8abeb01fcd4d796f55cb33390c
#
_cell.length_a   1.000
_cell.length_b   1.000
_cell.length_c   1.000
_cell.angle_alpha   90.00
_cell.angle_beta   90.00
_cell.angle_gamma   90.00
#
_symmetry.space_group_name_H-M   'P 1'
#
loop_
_entity.id
_entity.type
_entity.pdbx_description
1 polymer ?
#
loop_
_entity_poly.entity_id
_entity_poly.type
_entity_poly.pdbx_seq_one_letter_code
_entity_poly.pdbx_strand_id
1 'polypeptide(L)'
;MYNLYGLNFNKEAIKKRKMAIIVEGEKSVLKYGTFYKDNICVATCGSSLHKYQIDLLKNCGAEIIILAYDKEGENSKAKNKYYKKLIDICKKYSMFCKMGFIYDEKGLLKLKDSPLDKGKKVFEELLRGVVYVN
;
A
#
# COMPACT_ATOMS: atom_id res chain seq x y z
N MET A 1 -0.81 4.75 19.01
CA MET A 1 0.43 4.06 18.64
C MET A 1 0.52 3.95 17.13
N TYR A 2 1.63 4.37 16.56
CA TYR A 2 1.75 4.53 15.10
C TYR A 2 2.70 3.52 14.46
N ASN A 3 2.85 2.36 15.08
CA ASN A 3 3.69 1.29 14.55
C ASN A 3 3.09 0.70 13.28
N LEU A 4 3.94 0.02 12.51
CA LEU A 4 3.52 -0.70 11.32
C LEU A 4 3.62 -2.20 11.58
N TYR A 5 2.51 -2.92 11.42
CA TYR A 5 2.51 -4.37 11.56
C TYR A 5 3.39 -4.98 10.48
N GLY A 6 4.21 -5.92 10.87
CA GLY A 6 5.10 -6.65 9.97
C GLY A 6 6.46 -6.00 9.76
N LEU A 7 6.67 -4.77 10.22
CA LEU A 7 7.93 -4.08 9.96
C LEU A 7 9.13 -4.83 10.55
N ASN A 8 8.99 -5.35 11.78
CA ASN A 8 10.08 -6.07 12.43
C ASN A 8 10.51 -7.31 11.63
N PHE A 9 9.56 -7.97 10.97
CA PHE A 9 9.84 -9.17 10.19
C PHE A 9 10.32 -8.85 8.78
N ASN A 10 9.89 -7.71 8.22
CA ASN A 10 10.04 -7.42 6.80
C ASN A 10 11.06 -6.33 6.50
N LYS A 11 11.67 -5.74 7.51
CA LYS A 11 12.59 -4.61 7.32
C LYS A 11 13.80 -4.94 6.44
N GLU A 12 14.31 -6.15 6.54
CA GLU A 12 15.46 -6.55 5.72
C GLU A 12 15.08 -6.66 4.24
N ALA A 13 13.90 -7.20 3.94
CA ALA A 13 13.39 -7.26 2.57
C ALA A 13 13.15 -5.83 2.02
N ILE A 14 12.59 -4.95 2.84
CA ILE A 14 12.38 -3.56 2.47
C ILE A 14 13.70 -2.88 2.15
N LYS A 15 14.71 -3.07 2.99
CA LYS A 15 16.04 -2.52 2.77
C LYS A 15 16.65 -3.05 1.46
N LYS A 16 16.52 -4.34 1.21
CA LYS A 16 17.04 -4.98 0.00
C LYS A 16 16.35 -4.46 -1.26
N ARG A 17 15.03 -4.38 -1.23
CA ARG A 17 14.21 -3.96 -2.37
C ARG A 17 14.09 -2.46 -2.50
N LYS A 18 14.38 -1.73 -1.44
CA LYS A 18 14.23 -0.27 -1.35
C LYS A 18 12.79 0.18 -1.62
N MET A 19 11.85 -0.69 -1.32
CA MET A 19 10.43 -0.48 -1.57
C MET A 19 9.61 -1.07 -0.43
N ALA A 20 8.52 -0.40 -0.08
CA ALA A 20 7.54 -0.89 0.87
C ALA A 20 6.14 -0.74 0.30
N ILE A 21 5.28 -1.69 0.65
CA ILE A 21 3.85 -1.65 0.30
C ILE A 21 3.07 -1.53 1.60
N ILE A 22 2.19 -0.54 1.69
CA ILE A 22 1.38 -0.31 2.88
C ILE A 22 -0.04 -0.77 2.61
N VAL A 23 -0.52 -1.71 3.44
CA VAL A 23 -1.90 -2.19 3.41
C VAL A 23 -2.61 -1.79 4.71
N GLU A 24 -3.92 -2.00 4.79
CA GLU A 24 -4.69 -1.63 5.98
C GLU A 24 -4.64 -2.68 7.07
N GLY A 25 -4.69 -3.97 6.73
CA GLY A 25 -4.80 -5.04 7.71
C GLY A 25 -3.68 -6.06 7.65
N GLU A 26 -3.47 -6.73 8.79
CA GLU A 26 -2.40 -7.73 8.92
C GLU A 26 -2.58 -8.94 8.01
N LYS A 27 -3.83 -9.33 7.69
CA LYS A 27 -4.07 -10.47 6.79
C LYS A 27 -3.43 -10.26 5.44
N SER A 28 -3.45 -9.03 4.93
CA SER A 28 -2.84 -8.72 3.64
C SER A 28 -1.32 -8.83 3.69
N VAL A 29 -0.70 -8.47 4.80
CA VAL A 29 0.74 -8.66 4.99
C VAL A 29 1.09 -10.15 4.92
N LEU A 30 0.30 -10.98 5.60
CA LEU A 30 0.51 -12.43 5.61
C LEU A 30 0.30 -13.04 4.21
N LYS A 31 -0.74 -12.60 3.50
CA LYS A 31 -0.99 -13.06 2.12
C LYS A 31 0.17 -12.70 1.19
N TYR A 32 0.68 -11.48 1.31
CA TYR A 32 1.84 -11.07 0.52
C TYR A 32 3.00 -12.04 0.72
N GLY A 33 3.23 -12.44 1.96
CA GLY A 33 4.27 -13.41 2.30
C GLY A 33 4.06 -14.79 1.70
N THR A 34 2.81 -15.18 1.41
CA THR A 34 2.53 -16.44 0.71
C THR A 34 2.78 -16.32 -0.79
N PHE A 35 2.71 -15.11 -1.35
CA PHE A 35 2.91 -14.88 -2.78
C PHE A 35 4.40 -14.69 -3.13
N TYR A 36 5.16 -14.07 -2.24
CA TYR A 36 6.53 -13.65 -2.52
C TYR A 36 7.47 -14.02 -1.38
N LYS A 37 8.68 -14.43 -1.75
CA LYS A 37 9.74 -14.77 -0.80
C LYS A 37 10.17 -13.56 0.03
N ASP A 38 10.36 -12.40 -0.63
CA ASP A 38 10.74 -11.17 0.05
C ASP A 38 9.46 -10.37 0.36
N ASN A 39 9.04 -10.36 1.63
CA ASN A 39 7.85 -9.64 2.03
C ASN A 39 8.20 -8.20 2.36
N ILE A 40 7.74 -7.27 1.51
CA ILE A 40 7.95 -5.83 1.68
C ILE A 40 6.69 -5.12 2.16
N CYS A 41 5.70 -5.89 2.62
CA CYS A 41 4.39 -5.37 2.99
C CYS A 41 4.31 -5.10 4.48
N VAL A 42 3.69 -3.97 4.84
CA VAL A 42 3.42 -3.59 6.24
C VAL A 42 1.99 -3.06 6.32
N ALA A 43 1.40 -3.12 7.51
CA ALA A 43 0.03 -2.66 7.70
C ALA A 43 -0.05 -1.56 8.75
N THR A 44 -0.91 -0.57 8.47
CA THR A 44 -1.20 0.49 9.44
C THR A 44 -2.13 0.01 10.54
N CYS A 45 -2.93 -1.04 10.25
CA CYS A 45 -3.94 -1.58 11.17
C CYS A 45 -4.95 -0.50 11.59
N GLY A 46 -5.15 0.48 10.73
CA GLY A 46 -6.09 1.58 10.92
C GLY A 46 -6.17 2.37 9.62
N SER A 47 -7.05 3.35 9.58
CA SER A 47 -7.30 4.10 8.34
C SER A 47 -6.37 5.29 8.13
N SER A 48 -5.53 5.62 9.11
CA SER A 48 -4.69 6.81 9.05
C SER A 48 -3.22 6.46 8.84
N LEU A 49 -2.59 7.19 7.93
CA LEU A 49 -1.16 7.11 7.71
C LEU A 49 -0.51 8.37 8.29
N HIS A 50 0.52 8.16 9.11
CA HIS A 50 1.21 9.25 9.81
C HIS A 50 2.64 9.41 9.31
N LYS A 51 3.16 10.62 9.40
CA LYS A 51 4.54 10.91 8.99
C LYS A 51 5.54 10.00 9.73
N TYR A 52 5.29 9.71 10.99
CA TYR A 52 6.13 8.81 11.77
C TYR A 52 6.29 7.44 11.10
N GLN A 53 5.20 6.92 10.51
CA GLN A 53 5.23 5.64 9.81
C GLN A 53 6.05 5.72 8.52
N ILE A 54 5.94 6.83 7.80
CA ILE A 54 6.76 7.08 6.62
C ILE A 54 8.24 7.15 7.01
N ASP A 55 8.55 7.83 8.10
CA ASP A 55 9.93 7.93 8.60
C ASP A 55 10.50 6.57 8.97
N LEU A 56 9.69 5.69 9.61
CA LEU A 56 10.11 4.32 9.92
C LEU A 56 10.51 3.56 8.66
N LEU A 57 9.72 3.66 7.61
CA LEU A 57 10.01 2.96 6.35
C LEU A 57 11.24 3.54 5.66
N LYS A 58 11.40 4.85 5.64
CA LYS A 58 12.59 5.49 5.08
C LYS A 58 13.84 5.09 5.84
N ASN A 59 13.77 5.03 7.16
CA ASN A 59 14.89 4.60 7.99
C ASN A 59 15.26 3.14 7.73
N CYS A 60 14.31 2.33 7.27
CA CYS A 60 14.59 0.95 6.84
C CYS A 60 15.16 0.87 5.42
N GLY A 61 15.23 1.99 4.71
CA GLY A 61 15.79 2.03 3.37
C GLY A 61 14.77 2.11 2.23
N ALA A 62 13.49 2.28 2.53
CA ALA A 62 12.48 2.43 1.49
C ALA A 62 12.64 3.76 0.75
N GLU A 63 12.75 3.68 -0.58
CA GLU A 63 12.80 4.85 -1.45
C GLU A 63 11.47 5.03 -2.19
N ILE A 64 10.73 3.95 -2.33
CA ILE A 64 9.41 3.92 -2.97
C ILE A 64 8.42 3.33 -1.99
N ILE A 65 7.29 4.00 -1.79
CA ILE A 65 6.22 3.51 -0.93
C ILE A 65 4.93 3.48 -1.75
N ILE A 66 4.27 2.32 -1.78
CA ILE A 66 3.04 2.12 -2.53
C ILE A 66 1.90 1.83 -1.55
N LEU A 67 0.83 2.60 -1.65
CA LEU A 67 -0.39 2.37 -0.87
C LEU A 67 -1.24 1.32 -1.57
N ALA A 68 -1.54 0.24 -0.88
CA ALA A 68 -2.39 -0.84 -1.40
C ALA A 68 -3.60 -1.00 -0.46
N TYR A 69 -4.41 0.06 -0.39
CA TYR A 69 -5.56 0.13 0.50
C TYR A 69 -6.76 -0.62 -0.09
N ASP A 70 -7.69 -0.99 0.78
CA ASP A 70 -8.90 -1.71 0.42
C ASP A 70 -9.74 -0.88 -0.56
N LYS A 71 -10.42 -1.57 -1.47
CA LYS A 71 -11.26 -0.90 -2.46
C LYS A 71 -12.45 -0.20 -1.82
N GLU A 72 -12.66 1.07 -2.18
CA GLU A 72 -13.78 1.86 -1.72
C GLU A 72 -14.46 2.60 -2.88
N GLY A 73 -15.69 3.06 -2.62
CA GLY A 73 -16.46 3.82 -3.60
C GLY A 73 -17.50 2.98 -4.31
N GLU A 74 -18.79 3.12 -3.91
CA GLU A 74 -19.90 2.35 -4.49
C GLU A 74 -20.37 2.90 -5.83
N ASN A 75 -20.17 4.19 -6.09
CA ASN A 75 -20.63 4.86 -7.29
C ASN A 75 -19.56 5.81 -7.82
N SER A 76 -19.80 6.42 -8.97
CA SER A 76 -18.81 7.27 -9.64
C SER A 76 -18.34 8.43 -8.77
N LYS A 77 -19.25 9.05 -8.04
CA LYS A 77 -18.92 10.17 -7.16
C LYS A 77 -18.02 9.73 -6.01
N ALA A 78 -18.36 8.61 -5.37
CA ALA A 78 -17.59 8.06 -4.27
C ALA A 78 -16.22 7.57 -4.73
N LYS A 79 -16.15 6.95 -5.92
CA LYS A 79 -14.88 6.50 -6.52
C LYS A 79 -13.96 7.68 -6.78
N ASN A 80 -14.48 8.75 -7.34
CA ASN A 80 -13.68 9.96 -7.63
C ASN A 80 -13.16 10.59 -6.34
N LYS A 81 -13.99 10.64 -5.31
CA LYS A 81 -13.60 11.15 -4.00
C LYS A 81 -12.48 10.31 -3.38
N TYR A 82 -12.60 9.00 -3.48
CA TYR A 82 -11.60 8.07 -2.95
C TYR A 82 -10.28 8.20 -3.71
N TYR A 83 -10.34 8.27 -5.04
CA TYR A 83 -9.15 8.44 -5.88
C TYR A 83 -8.41 9.73 -5.50
N LYS A 84 -9.14 10.83 -5.35
CA LYS A 84 -8.56 12.11 -4.94
C LYS A 84 -7.93 12.02 -3.55
N LYS A 85 -8.56 11.29 -2.64
CA LYS A 85 -8.02 11.09 -1.29
C LYS A 85 -6.66 10.39 -1.36
N LEU A 86 -6.54 9.37 -2.20
CA LEU A 86 -5.27 8.64 -2.37
C LEU A 86 -4.19 9.55 -2.96
N ILE A 87 -4.55 10.37 -3.95
CA ILE A 87 -3.62 11.35 -4.51
C ILE A 87 -3.15 12.32 -3.43
N ASP A 88 -4.07 12.83 -2.61
CA ASP A 88 -3.74 13.80 -1.57
C ASP A 88 -2.79 13.21 -0.52
N ILE A 89 -3.02 11.95 -0.12
CA ILE A 89 -2.10 11.26 0.80
C ILE A 89 -0.71 11.15 0.19
N CYS A 90 -0.63 10.73 -1.06
CA CYS A 90 0.66 10.58 -1.74
C CYS A 90 1.37 11.92 -1.90
N LYS A 91 0.64 12.98 -2.27
CA LYS A 91 1.22 14.33 -2.38
C LYS A 91 1.79 14.82 -1.06
N LYS A 92 1.10 14.54 0.03
CA LYS A 92 1.55 14.96 1.37
C LYS A 92 2.94 14.44 1.70
N TYR A 93 3.27 13.23 1.24
CA TYR A 93 4.54 12.60 1.58
C TYR A 93 5.52 12.50 0.41
N SER A 94 5.17 13.01 -0.77
CA SER A 94 5.99 12.89 -1.98
C SER A 94 7.33 13.62 -1.90
N MET A 95 7.45 14.60 -1.03
CA MET A 95 8.73 15.31 -0.84
C MET A 95 9.74 14.46 -0.06
N PHE A 96 9.29 13.40 0.61
CA PHE A 96 10.16 12.55 1.43
C PHE A 96 10.59 11.28 0.71
N CYS A 97 9.76 10.76 -0.19
CA CYS A 97 10.01 9.53 -0.92
C CYS A 97 9.07 9.48 -2.12
N LYS A 98 9.36 8.55 -3.06
CA LYS A 98 8.46 8.34 -4.20
C LYS A 98 7.21 7.62 -3.70
N MET A 99 6.06 8.23 -3.93
CA MET A 99 4.77 7.69 -3.47
C MET A 99 3.91 7.26 -4.65
N GLY A 100 3.23 6.14 -4.48
CA GLY A 100 2.25 5.67 -5.45
C GLY A 100 1.12 4.95 -4.75
N PHE A 101 0.07 4.62 -5.49
CA PHE A 101 -1.05 3.86 -4.95
C PHE A 101 -1.65 2.93 -5.99
N ILE A 102 -2.26 1.86 -5.49
CA ILE A 102 -3.04 0.94 -6.32
C ILE A 102 -4.48 1.42 -6.34
N TYR A 103 -5.06 1.51 -7.54
CA TYR A 103 -6.47 1.81 -7.73
C TYR A 103 -7.05 0.79 -8.70
N ASP A 104 -8.15 0.13 -8.29
CA ASP A 104 -8.78 -0.91 -9.11
C ASP A 104 -9.69 -0.29 -10.18
N GLU A 105 -9.06 0.13 -11.29
CA GLU A 105 -9.79 0.73 -12.39
C GLU A 105 -10.60 -0.29 -13.19
N LYS A 106 -10.11 -1.54 -13.26
CA LYS A 106 -10.72 -2.59 -14.08
C LYS A 106 -11.84 -3.36 -13.37
N GLY A 107 -12.07 -3.12 -12.09
CA GLY A 107 -13.11 -3.83 -11.34
C GLY A 107 -12.75 -5.26 -11.00
N LEU A 108 -11.47 -5.53 -10.74
CA LEU A 108 -11.00 -6.87 -10.37
C LEU A 108 -11.33 -7.24 -8.93
N LEU A 109 -11.57 -6.24 -8.08
CA LEU A 109 -11.86 -6.43 -6.66
C LEU A 109 -13.32 -6.07 -6.37
N LYS A 110 -13.86 -6.68 -5.31
CA LYS A 110 -15.15 -6.28 -4.74
C LYS A 110 -14.92 -5.13 -3.76
N LEU A 111 -15.99 -4.39 -3.46
CA LEU A 111 -15.95 -3.34 -2.45
C LEU A 111 -15.39 -3.90 -1.14
N LYS A 112 -14.49 -3.16 -0.52
CA LYS A 112 -13.80 -3.52 0.73
C LYS A 112 -12.75 -4.63 0.60
N ASP A 113 -12.55 -5.20 -0.58
CA ASP A 113 -11.44 -6.14 -0.78
C ASP A 113 -10.10 -5.43 -0.67
N SER A 114 -9.14 -6.11 -0.05
CA SER A 114 -7.73 -5.73 -0.16
C SER A 114 -7.21 -6.13 -1.55
N PRO A 115 -6.23 -5.41 -2.10
CA PRO A 115 -5.59 -5.81 -3.36
C PRO A 115 -5.01 -7.22 -3.35
N LEU A 116 -4.77 -7.78 -2.17
CA LEU A 116 -4.21 -9.14 -2.01
C LEU A 116 -5.30 -10.23 -1.96
N ASP A 117 -6.56 -9.87 -1.86
CA ASP A 117 -7.64 -10.83 -1.55
C ASP A 117 -8.00 -11.77 -2.70
N LYS A 118 -7.73 -11.41 -3.94
CA LYS A 118 -8.12 -12.19 -5.11
C LYS A 118 -6.97 -12.99 -5.73
N GLY A 119 -5.88 -13.15 -4.99
CA GLY A 119 -4.75 -13.97 -5.41
C GLY A 119 -3.62 -13.20 -6.04
N LYS A 120 -2.52 -13.91 -6.27
CA LYS A 120 -1.27 -13.33 -6.77
C LYS A 120 -1.43 -12.68 -8.14
N LYS A 121 -2.12 -13.34 -9.08
CA LYS A 121 -2.27 -12.81 -10.44
C LYS A 121 -3.03 -11.49 -10.46
N VAL A 122 -4.11 -11.40 -9.68
CA VAL A 122 -4.89 -10.17 -9.58
C VAL A 122 -4.05 -9.06 -8.94
N PHE A 123 -3.33 -9.40 -7.88
CA PHE A 123 -2.45 -8.42 -7.24
C PHE A 123 -1.39 -7.88 -8.21
N GLU A 124 -0.77 -8.76 -8.99
CA GLU A 124 0.25 -8.34 -9.98
C GLU A 124 -0.35 -7.45 -11.06
N GLU A 125 -1.57 -7.75 -11.51
CA GLU A 125 -2.27 -6.90 -12.46
C GLU A 125 -2.53 -5.51 -11.88
N LEU A 126 -2.99 -5.45 -10.63
CA LEU A 126 -3.21 -4.19 -9.93
C LEU A 126 -1.90 -3.40 -9.76
N LEU A 127 -0.84 -4.10 -9.41
CA LEU A 127 0.47 -3.49 -9.18
C LEU A 127 1.05 -2.89 -10.46
N ARG A 128 0.81 -3.52 -11.60
CA ARG A 128 1.24 -2.96 -12.90
C ARG A 128 0.58 -1.62 -13.20
N GLY A 129 -0.60 -1.38 -12.64
CA GLY A 129 -1.33 -0.13 -12.83
C GLY A 129 -1.09 0.93 -11.75
N VAL A 130 -0.04 0.79 -10.95
CA VAL A 130 0.27 1.75 -9.88
C VAL A 130 0.34 3.17 -10.44
N VAL A 131 -0.34 4.09 -9.75
CA VAL A 131 -0.31 5.52 -10.06
C VAL A 131 0.72 6.17 -9.16
N TYR A 132 1.78 6.72 -9.73
CA TYR A 132 2.79 7.46 -8.97
C TYR A 132 2.42 8.94 -8.95
N VAL A 133 2.64 9.57 -7.80
CA VAL A 133 2.26 10.97 -7.56
C VAL A 133 3.51 11.77 -7.21
N ASN A 134 3.73 12.83 -7.97
CA ASN A 134 4.86 13.75 -7.75
C ASN A 134 4.48 14.96 -6.92
#